data_174af7ce30a430085d94f0f0bd72467a
#
_entry.id   174af7ce30a430085d94f0f0bd72467a
#
_cell.length_a   1.000
_cell.length_b   1.000
_cell.length_c   1.000
_cell.angle_alpha   90.00
_cell.angle_beta   90.00
_cell.angle_gamma   90.00
#
_symmetry.space_group_name_H-M   'P 1'
#
loop_
_entity.id
_entity.type
_entity.pdbx_description
1 polymer ?
#
loop_
_entity_poly.entity_id
_entity_poly.type
_entity_poly.pdbx_seq_one_letter_code
_entity_poly.pdbx_strand_id
1 'polypeptide(L)'
;MRRPGVWVGVLMVAVLIYIGVNSLRTEGPGSRGVEAGRELPAFAAPLALSDLEGDANVSGRACDVRGPKILNSCELAERGPVVLGFFAEPSQRCDDEIDRLDGLRTRFPGVQFAAVAIRGSRADLRRRVRDRGWELPVGYDRDGAVANQYAVAVCPTITLARDGKVVQTLLGRQDDAQLENAVRELQ
;
A
#
# COMPACT_ATOMS: atom_id res chain seq x y z
N MET A 1 -59.18 17.25 -1.67
CA MET A 1 -58.20 17.41 -0.58
C MET A 1 -56.99 16.56 -0.85
N ARG A 2 -55.85 17.14 -1.31
CA ARG A 2 -54.62 16.43 -1.55
C ARG A 2 -53.99 16.09 -0.18
N ARG A 3 -53.80 14.81 0.11
CA ARG A 3 -53.23 14.33 1.37
C ARG A 3 -51.70 14.60 1.37
N PRO A 4 -51.21 15.66 2.05
CA PRO A 4 -49.79 16.03 2.01
C PRO A 4 -48.88 14.92 2.54
N GLY A 5 -49.39 14.04 3.41
CA GLY A 5 -48.60 12.92 3.98
C GLY A 5 -48.15 11.86 2.94
N VAL A 6 -48.89 11.69 1.85
CA VAL A 6 -48.52 10.71 0.81
C VAL A 6 -47.27 11.19 0.07
N TRP A 7 -47.16 12.48 -0.23
CA TRP A 7 -46.01 13.07 -0.91
C TRP A 7 -44.72 13.04 -0.06
N VAL A 8 -44.89 13.23 1.25
CA VAL A 8 -43.76 13.11 2.20
C VAL A 8 -43.26 11.67 2.25
N GLY A 9 -44.15 10.66 2.25
CA GLY A 9 -43.79 9.25 2.19
C GLY A 9 -43.05 8.88 0.93
N VAL A 10 -43.53 9.34 -0.25
CA VAL A 10 -42.88 9.10 -1.55
C VAL A 10 -41.49 9.72 -1.60
N LEU A 11 -41.35 10.96 -1.07
CA LEU A 11 -40.05 11.63 -1.01
C LEU A 11 -39.05 10.87 -0.12
N MET A 12 -39.49 10.40 1.04
CA MET A 12 -38.65 9.59 1.93
C MET A 12 -38.18 8.30 1.28
N VAL A 13 -39.06 7.59 0.61
CA VAL A 13 -38.69 6.36 -0.11
C VAL A 13 -37.72 6.65 -1.24
N ALA A 14 -37.91 7.72 -2.00
CA ALA A 14 -37.01 8.13 -3.05
C ALA A 14 -35.59 8.48 -2.52
N VAL A 15 -35.52 9.18 -1.38
CA VAL A 15 -34.25 9.50 -0.71
C VAL A 15 -33.56 8.24 -0.21
N LEU A 16 -34.29 7.31 0.39
CA LEU A 16 -33.70 6.02 0.85
C LEU A 16 -33.18 5.18 -0.32
N ILE A 17 -33.93 5.12 -1.42
CA ILE A 17 -33.48 4.44 -2.64
C ILE A 17 -32.24 5.13 -3.20
N TYR A 18 -32.23 6.47 -3.27
CA TYR A 18 -31.06 7.22 -3.74
C TYR A 18 -29.81 6.97 -2.87
N ILE A 19 -29.96 7.02 -1.55
CA ILE A 19 -28.86 6.71 -0.60
C ILE A 19 -28.42 5.27 -0.78
N GLY A 20 -29.35 4.32 -0.85
CA GLY A 20 -29.02 2.90 -1.05
C GLY A 20 -28.27 2.64 -2.36
N VAL A 21 -28.76 3.18 -3.48
CA VAL A 21 -28.11 3.04 -4.79
C VAL A 21 -26.77 3.76 -4.81
N ASN A 22 -26.68 4.94 -4.22
CA ASN A 22 -25.42 5.67 -4.14
C ASN A 22 -24.41 4.95 -3.24
N SER A 23 -24.83 4.38 -2.12
CA SER A 23 -23.95 3.58 -1.24
C SER A 23 -23.45 2.28 -1.90
N LEU A 24 -24.27 1.67 -2.76
CA LEU A 24 -23.88 0.50 -3.54
C LEU A 24 -22.95 0.85 -4.72
N ARG A 25 -23.06 2.09 -5.23
CA ARG A 25 -22.19 2.60 -6.30
C ARG A 25 -20.90 3.25 -5.81
N THR A 26 -20.91 3.73 -4.58
CA THR A 26 -19.70 4.19 -3.90
C THR A 26 -18.99 2.94 -3.36
N GLU A 27 -18.30 2.23 -4.28
CA GLU A 27 -17.17 1.41 -3.84
C GLU A 27 -16.20 2.41 -3.21
N GLY A 28 -16.22 2.52 -1.89
CA GLY A 28 -15.15 3.20 -1.17
C GLY A 28 -13.83 2.61 -1.64
N PRO A 29 -12.68 3.28 -1.49
CA PRO A 29 -11.38 2.69 -1.79
C PRO A 29 -11.33 1.36 -1.04
N GLY A 30 -11.62 0.31 -1.78
CA GLY A 30 -11.93 -0.98 -1.19
C GLY A 30 -10.68 -1.54 -0.56
N SER A 31 -10.87 -2.38 0.43
CA SER A 31 -9.87 -3.26 1.05
C SER A 31 -9.15 -4.21 0.07
N ARG A 32 -9.10 -3.88 -1.20
CA ARG A 32 -8.63 -4.75 -2.29
C ARG A 32 -7.26 -4.39 -2.85
N GLY A 33 -6.62 -3.36 -2.29
CA GLY A 33 -5.37 -2.85 -2.85
C GLY A 33 -5.57 -2.10 -4.17
N VAL A 34 -4.48 -1.74 -4.82
CA VAL A 34 -4.51 -1.09 -6.14
C VAL A 34 -4.84 -2.13 -7.21
N GLU A 35 -5.79 -1.82 -8.09
CA GLU A 35 -6.21 -2.71 -9.17
C GLU A 35 -5.11 -2.90 -10.23
N ALA A 36 -5.05 -4.11 -10.81
CA ALA A 36 -4.16 -4.40 -11.93
C ALA A 36 -4.44 -3.46 -13.13
N GLY A 37 -3.37 -3.03 -13.79
CA GLY A 37 -3.41 -2.09 -14.92
C GLY A 37 -3.42 -0.62 -14.52
N ARG A 38 -3.64 -0.27 -13.25
CA ARG A 38 -3.51 1.11 -12.75
C ARG A 38 -2.04 1.51 -12.67
N GLU A 39 -1.77 2.78 -12.77
CA GLU A 39 -0.44 3.31 -12.50
C GLU A 39 -0.05 3.05 -11.04
N LEU A 40 1.24 2.74 -10.81
CA LEU A 40 1.78 2.61 -9.47
C LEU A 40 1.67 3.96 -8.74
N PRO A 41 0.91 4.05 -7.64
CA PRO A 41 0.71 5.32 -6.97
C PRO A 41 2.03 5.93 -6.50
N ALA A 42 2.23 7.22 -6.83
CA ALA A 42 3.44 7.94 -6.49
C ALA A 42 3.48 8.30 -5.01
N PHE A 43 4.56 7.95 -4.32
CA PHE A 43 4.84 8.43 -2.97
C PHE A 43 6.33 8.63 -2.73
N ALA A 44 6.64 9.43 -1.71
CA ALA A 44 7.97 9.57 -1.15
C ALA A 44 7.86 9.55 0.38
N ALA A 45 8.44 8.56 1.02
CA ALA A 45 8.37 8.36 2.47
C ALA A 45 9.78 8.39 3.10
N PRO A 46 9.95 8.97 4.31
CA PRO A 46 11.21 8.86 5.03
C PRO A 46 11.58 7.40 5.27
N LEU A 47 12.83 7.02 5.05
CA LEU A 47 13.31 5.69 5.42
C LEU A 47 13.28 5.53 6.95
N ALA A 48 12.88 4.36 7.42
CA ALA A 48 12.80 4.03 8.83
C ALA A 48 14.10 4.31 9.60
N LEU A 49 15.24 3.94 9.03
CA LEU A 49 16.56 4.10 9.63
C LEU A 49 17.17 5.50 9.43
N SER A 50 16.55 6.37 8.64
CA SER A 50 17.05 7.74 8.42
C SER A 50 16.69 8.65 9.62
N ASP A 51 17.34 9.82 9.68
CA ASP A 51 17.05 10.89 10.61
C ASP A 51 16.04 11.91 10.05
N LEU A 52 15.56 11.70 8.82
CA LEU A 52 14.59 12.58 8.18
C LEU A 52 13.24 12.50 8.89
N GLU A 53 12.80 13.60 9.47
CA GLU A 53 11.49 13.74 10.10
C GLU A 53 10.43 14.15 9.08
N GLY A 54 9.17 13.92 9.41
CA GLY A 54 8.02 14.31 8.59
C GLY A 54 7.13 13.15 8.18
N ASP A 55 6.10 13.50 7.42
CA ASP A 55 5.14 12.56 6.86
C ASP A 55 5.54 12.14 5.45
N ALA A 56 4.93 11.07 4.97
CA ALA A 56 5.07 10.66 3.59
C ALA A 56 4.39 11.68 2.66
N ASN A 57 5.03 11.98 1.54
CA ASN A 57 4.46 12.82 0.49
C ASN A 57 3.74 11.93 -0.53
N VAL A 58 2.44 12.14 -0.69
CA VAL A 58 1.59 11.45 -1.68
C VAL A 58 0.99 12.42 -2.70
N SER A 59 1.51 13.65 -2.75
CA SER A 59 1.06 14.66 -3.72
C SER A 59 1.54 14.34 -5.14
N GLY A 60 1.02 15.05 -6.14
CA GLY A 60 1.47 14.95 -7.53
C GLY A 60 2.95 15.29 -7.75
N ARG A 61 3.67 15.79 -6.74
CA ARG A 61 5.12 16.05 -6.75
C ARG A 61 5.93 15.00 -5.96
N ALA A 62 5.32 13.92 -5.53
CA ALA A 62 6.03 12.88 -4.77
C ALA A 62 7.25 12.35 -5.53
N CYS A 63 7.16 12.21 -6.86
CA CYS A 63 8.27 11.76 -7.70
C CYS A 63 9.49 12.70 -7.69
N ASP A 64 9.31 13.98 -7.36
CA ASP A 64 10.39 14.97 -7.30
C ASP A 64 11.17 14.89 -5.97
N VAL A 65 10.59 14.25 -4.95
CA VAL A 65 11.18 14.14 -3.61
C VAL A 65 12.07 12.90 -3.56
N ARG A 66 13.36 13.10 -3.86
CA ARG A 66 14.35 12.02 -4.00
C ARG A 66 15.52 12.21 -3.03
N GLY A 67 16.22 11.14 -2.75
CA GLY A 67 17.45 11.19 -1.96
C GLY A 67 17.72 9.95 -1.14
N PRO A 68 18.91 9.82 -0.54
CA PRO A 68 19.34 8.59 0.14
C PRO A 68 18.58 8.28 1.43
N LYS A 69 17.77 9.22 1.91
CA LYS A 69 16.95 9.08 3.13
C LYS A 69 15.46 8.87 2.82
N ILE A 70 15.10 8.75 1.54
CA ILE A 70 13.73 8.68 1.04
C ILE A 70 13.52 7.34 0.33
N LEU A 71 12.40 6.69 0.61
CA LEU A 71 11.83 5.66 -0.23
C LEU A 71 10.86 6.31 -1.20
N ASN A 72 11.14 6.23 -2.51
CA ASN A 72 10.33 6.85 -3.56
C ASN A 72 9.86 5.79 -4.56
N SER A 73 8.54 5.65 -4.73
CA SER A 73 7.96 4.64 -5.64
C SER A 73 8.31 4.87 -7.11
N CYS A 74 8.44 6.12 -7.54
CA CYS A 74 8.82 6.46 -8.91
C CYS A 74 10.26 6.04 -9.18
N GLU A 75 11.17 6.30 -8.23
CA GLU A 75 12.58 5.90 -8.33
C GLU A 75 12.74 4.38 -8.33
N LEU A 76 11.92 3.64 -7.56
CA LEU A 76 11.89 2.19 -7.64
C LEU A 76 11.44 1.71 -9.03
N ALA A 77 10.34 2.26 -9.56
CA ALA A 77 9.80 1.88 -10.86
C ALA A 77 10.74 2.22 -12.03
N GLU A 78 11.55 3.26 -11.92
CA GLU A 78 12.59 3.61 -12.90
C GLU A 78 13.74 2.60 -12.95
N ARG A 79 14.00 1.90 -11.84
CA ARG A 79 15.08 0.92 -11.72
C ARG A 79 14.70 -0.48 -12.16
N GLY A 80 13.40 -0.77 -12.26
CA GLY A 80 12.87 -2.08 -12.66
C GLY A 80 11.52 -2.42 -12.08
N PRO A 81 11.08 -3.67 -12.22
CA PRO A 81 9.86 -4.16 -11.58
C PRO A 81 9.91 -3.98 -10.06
N VAL A 82 8.76 -3.69 -9.45
CA VAL A 82 8.65 -3.34 -8.02
C VAL A 82 7.82 -4.36 -7.27
N VAL A 83 8.30 -4.77 -6.10
CA VAL A 83 7.55 -5.52 -5.08
C VAL A 83 7.52 -4.67 -3.83
N LEU A 84 6.35 -4.17 -3.47
CA LEU A 84 6.14 -3.26 -2.35
C LEU A 84 5.26 -3.91 -1.31
N GLY A 85 5.84 -4.27 -0.16
CA GLY A 85 5.14 -4.85 0.98
C GLY A 85 4.63 -3.79 1.95
N PHE A 86 3.39 -3.90 2.39
CA PHE A 86 2.80 -3.03 3.41
C PHE A 86 2.58 -3.81 4.70
N PHE A 87 2.99 -3.25 5.81
CA PHE A 87 2.82 -3.85 7.12
C PHE A 87 2.51 -2.81 8.19
N ALA A 88 1.78 -3.22 9.22
CA ALA A 88 1.44 -2.39 10.37
C ALA A 88 2.02 -2.97 11.66
N GLU A 89 2.26 -2.15 12.63
CA GLU A 89 2.74 -2.54 13.97
C GLU A 89 1.60 -2.75 14.97
N PRO A 90 1.77 -3.63 15.95
CA PRO A 90 2.69 -4.78 16.00
C PRO A 90 2.01 -6.03 15.40
N SER A 91 2.66 -6.71 14.47
CA SER A 91 2.12 -7.96 13.93
C SER A 91 3.23 -8.90 13.46
N GLN A 92 3.50 -9.95 14.22
CA GLN A 92 4.50 -10.95 13.85
C GLN A 92 4.21 -11.55 12.46
N ARG A 93 2.95 -11.83 12.15
CA ARG A 93 2.54 -12.37 10.83
C ARG A 93 2.96 -11.45 9.67
N CYS A 94 2.86 -10.14 9.88
CA CYS A 94 3.23 -9.17 8.87
C CYS A 94 4.75 -9.07 8.75
N ASP A 95 5.46 -9.11 9.88
CA ASP A 95 6.91 -9.09 9.92
C ASP A 95 7.50 -10.31 9.20
N ASP A 96 6.94 -11.50 9.45
CA ASP A 96 7.36 -12.74 8.79
C ASP A 96 7.19 -12.66 7.26
N GLU A 97 6.20 -11.91 6.76
CA GLU A 97 6.06 -11.71 5.32
C GLU A 97 7.12 -10.73 4.77
N ILE A 98 7.51 -9.72 5.55
CA ILE A 98 8.62 -8.83 5.15
C ILE A 98 9.95 -9.61 5.17
N ASP A 99 10.17 -10.53 6.13
CA ASP A 99 11.35 -11.44 6.11
C ASP A 99 11.41 -12.24 4.81
N ARG A 100 10.25 -12.73 4.33
CA ARG A 100 10.17 -13.48 3.07
C ARG A 100 10.49 -12.60 1.86
N LEU A 101 9.97 -11.36 1.82
CA LEU A 101 10.29 -10.40 0.76
C LEU A 101 11.79 -10.06 0.74
N ASP A 102 12.37 -9.87 1.91
CA ASP A 102 13.81 -9.59 2.04
C ASP A 102 14.66 -10.78 1.54
N GLY A 103 14.26 -12.01 1.87
CA GLY A 103 14.89 -13.22 1.36
C GLY A 103 14.78 -13.40 -0.16
N LEU A 104 13.64 -13.00 -0.76
CA LEU A 104 13.47 -13.07 -2.22
C LEU A 104 14.31 -12.05 -2.97
N ARG A 105 14.67 -10.93 -2.39
CA ARG A 105 15.49 -9.86 -2.96
C ARG A 105 16.80 -10.40 -3.56
N THR A 106 17.47 -11.30 -2.85
CA THR A 106 18.75 -11.88 -3.31
C THR A 106 18.58 -12.85 -4.47
N ARG A 107 17.40 -13.44 -4.62
CA ARG A 107 17.06 -14.40 -5.68
C ARG A 107 16.58 -13.71 -6.97
N PHE A 108 16.10 -12.48 -6.86
CA PHE A 108 15.56 -11.69 -7.96
C PHE A 108 16.23 -10.30 -8.05
N PRO A 109 17.54 -10.23 -8.36
CA PRO A 109 18.31 -8.98 -8.28
C PRO A 109 17.86 -7.89 -9.25
N GLY A 110 17.08 -8.24 -10.29
CA GLY A 110 16.48 -7.27 -11.22
C GLY A 110 15.18 -6.62 -10.71
N VAL A 111 14.63 -7.11 -9.59
CA VAL A 111 13.38 -6.64 -9.01
C VAL A 111 13.67 -5.73 -7.82
N GLN A 112 12.97 -4.61 -7.71
CA GLN A 112 13.10 -3.64 -6.63
C GLN A 112 12.17 -4.04 -5.49
N PHE A 113 12.73 -4.52 -4.39
CA PHE A 113 11.97 -4.85 -3.18
C PHE A 113 12.02 -3.70 -2.19
N ALA A 114 10.87 -3.35 -1.64
CA ALA A 114 10.74 -2.35 -0.57
C ALA A 114 9.56 -2.68 0.34
N ALA A 115 9.54 -2.09 1.53
CA ALA A 115 8.41 -2.18 2.44
C ALA A 115 7.99 -0.81 2.95
N VAL A 116 6.73 -0.67 3.35
CA VAL A 116 6.18 0.52 3.99
C VAL A 116 5.53 0.12 5.31
N ALA A 117 6.05 0.67 6.39
CA ALA A 117 5.46 0.52 7.72
C ALA A 117 4.39 1.59 7.93
N ILE A 118 3.19 1.15 8.26
CA ILE A 118 2.01 2.00 8.40
C ILE A 118 1.83 2.36 9.86
N ARG A 119 1.92 3.67 10.17
CA ARG A 119 1.72 4.22 11.53
C ARG A 119 2.70 3.64 12.56
N GLY A 120 2.34 3.71 13.84
CA GLY A 120 3.15 3.19 14.93
C GLY A 120 4.30 4.11 15.34
N SER A 121 5.18 3.60 16.20
CA SER A 121 6.35 4.31 16.70
C SER A 121 7.55 4.11 15.76
N ARG A 122 8.11 5.20 15.26
CA ARG A 122 9.33 5.12 14.45
C ARG A 122 10.53 4.53 15.21
N ALA A 123 10.59 4.76 16.51
CA ALA A 123 11.66 4.17 17.34
C ALA A 123 11.53 2.65 17.41
N ASP A 124 10.29 2.14 17.52
CA ASP A 124 10.01 0.70 17.53
C ASP A 124 10.27 0.09 16.15
N LEU A 125 9.87 0.78 15.09
CA LEU A 125 10.18 0.38 13.71
C LEU A 125 11.69 0.26 13.47
N ARG A 126 12.48 1.25 13.92
CA ARG A 126 13.95 1.21 13.80
C ARG A 126 14.57 0.02 14.53
N ARG A 127 14.09 -0.29 15.75
CA ARG A 127 14.53 -1.48 16.47
C ARG A 127 14.20 -2.73 15.68
N ARG A 128 12.95 -2.87 15.24
CA ARG A 128 12.48 -4.02 14.49
C ARG A 128 13.27 -4.27 13.21
N VAL A 129 13.50 -3.24 12.38
CA VAL A 129 14.32 -3.35 11.15
C VAL A 129 15.72 -3.89 11.48
N ARG A 130 16.33 -3.43 12.59
CA ARG A 130 17.65 -3.91 13.02
C ARG A 130 17.61 -5.32 13.56
N ASP A 131 16.64 -5.63 14.42
CA ASP A 131 16.51 -6.92 15.08
C ASP A 131 16.20 -8.04 14.08
N ARG A 132 15.40 -7.74 13.04
CA ARG A 132 15.10 -8.65 11.93
C ARG A 132 16.21 -8.73 10.87
N GLY A 133 17.10 -7.75 10.86
CA GLY A 133 18.18 -7.68 9.87
C GLY A 133 17.72 -7.40 8.44
N TRP A 134 16.58 -6.71 8.27
CA TRP A 134 16.08 -6.39 6.93
C TRP A 134 17.03 -5.47 6.18
N GLU A 135 17.40 -5.88 4.96
CA GLU A 135 18.24 -5.12 4.04
C GLU A 135 17.41 -4.41 2.96
N LEU A 136 16.15 -4.84 2.71
CA LEU A 136 15.26 -4.09 1.85
C LEU A 136 14.94 -2.71 2.48
N PRO A 137 14.80 -1.64 1.68
CA PRO A 137 14.47 -0.32 2.19
C PRO A 137 13.05 -0.32 2.78
N VAL A 138 12.94 0.21 4.01
CA VAL A 138 11.66 0.34 4.74
C VAL A 138 11.30 1.82 4.85
N GLY A 139 10.22 2.23 4.21
CA GLY A 139 9.61 3.56 4.35
C GLY A 139 8.72 3.64 5.59
N TYR A 140 8.57 4.83 6.16
CA TYR A 140 7.69 5.09 7.28
C TYR A 140 6.53 6.01 6.88
N ASP A 141 5.33 5.46 6.93
CA ASP A 141 4.06 6.14 6.62
C ASP A 141 3.34 6.48 7.94
N ARG A 142 3.75 7.58 8.58
CA ARG A 142 3.31 7.98 9.92
C ARG A 142 1.82 8.22 10.02
N ASP A 143 1.25 8.92 9.07
CA ASP A 143 -0.17 9.31 9.04
C ASP A 143 -1.06 8.33 8.30
N GLY A 144 -0.47 7.36 7.58
CA GLY A 144 -1.20 6.36 6.78
C GLY A 144 -1.63 6.87 5.41
N ALA A 145 -1.03 7.96 4.91
CA ALA A 145 -1.37 8.53 3.62
C ALA A 145 -1.04 7.59 2.46
N VAL A 146 0.13 6.93 2.52
CA VAL A 146 0.53 5.91 1.52
C VAL A 146 -0.39 4.70 1.60
N ALA A 147 -0.68 4.23 2.82
CA ALA A 147 -1.61 3.11 3.02
C ALA A 147 -2.99 3.39 2.42
N ASN A 148 -3.51 4.60 2.59
CA ASN A 148 -4.79 5.02 2.00
C ASN A 148 -4.70 5.04 0.47
N GLN A 149 -3.63 5.59 -0.11
CA GLN A 149 -3.42 5.68 -1.55
C GLN A 149 -3.32 4.30 -2.21
N TYR A 150 -2.72 3.33 -1.51
CA TYR A 150 -2.60 1.94 -1.95
C TYR A 150 -3.79 1.07 -1.53
N ALA A 151 -4.84 1.65 -0.94
CA ALA A 151 -6.02 0.94 -0.44
C ALA A 151 -5.69 -0.26 0.46
N VAL A 152 -4.69 -0.10 1.33
CA VAL A 152 -4.22 -1.14 2.25
C VAL A 152 -5.18 -1.26 3.41
N ALA A 153 -5.88 -2.39 3.51
CA ALA A 153 -6.81 -2.67 4.60
C ALA A 153 -6.46 -3.92 5.40
N VAL A 154 -5.61 -4.78 4.87
CA VAL A 154 -5.15 -6.01 5.53
C VAL A 154 -3.63 -6.06 5.56
N CYS A 155 -3.09 -6.78 6.52
CA CYS A 155 -1.65 -6.99 6.62
C CYS A 155 -1.34 -8.50 6.59
N PRO A 156 -0.39 -8.90 5.77
CA PRO A 156 0.35 -8.12 4.77
C PRO A 156 -0.49 -7.75 3.55
N THR A 157 -0.14 -6.68 2.87
CA THR A 157 -0.56 -6.38 1.50
C THR A 157 0.71 -6.21 0.67
N ILE A 158 0.77 -6.84 -0.50
CA ILE A 158 1.93 -6.77 -1.39
C ILE A 158 1.45 -6.28 -2.76
N THR A 159 1.97 -5.16 -3.22
CA THR A 159 1.71 -4.62 -4.55
C THR A 159 2.88 -4.95 -5.46
N LEU A 160 2.61 -5.59 -6.59
CA LEU A 160 3.57 -5.93 -7.63
C LEU A 160 3.34 -5.02 -8.83
N ALA A 161 4.40 -4.41 -9.34
CA ALA A 161 4.31 -3.49 -10.48
C ALA A 161 5.45 -3.73 -11.47
N ARG A 162 5.16 -3.47 -12.75
CA ARG A 162 6.13 -3.50 -13.84
C ARG A 162 5.83 -2.34 -14.80
N ASP A 163 6.87 -1.70 -15.30
CA ASP A 163 6.76 -0.55 -16.23
C ASP A 163 5.86 0.57 -15.68
N GLY A 164 5.94 0.83 -14.36
CA GLY A 164 5.16 1.85 -13.67
C GLY A 164 3.68 1.51 -13.50
N LYS A 165 3.24 0.29 -13.81
CA LYS A 165 1.85 -0.17 -13.64
C LYS A 165 1.75 -1.34 -12.70
N VAL A 166 0.69 -1.34 -11.89
CA VAL A 166 0.38 -2.47 -11.00
C VAL A 166 -0.02 -3.68 -11.85
N VAL A 167 0.67 -4.78 -11.63
CA VAL A 167 0.36 -6.08 -12.25
C VAL A 167 -0.61 -6.85 -11.37
N GLN A 168 -0.36 -6.84 -10.06
CA GLN A 168 -1.15 -7.58 -9.08
C GLN A 168 -1.02 -6.98 -7.68
N THR A 169 -2.07 -7.10 -6.88
CA THR A 169 -2.01 -6.89 -5.43
C THR A 169 -2.40 -8.18 -4.71
N LEU A 170 -1.51 -8.65 -3.84
CA LEU A 170 -1.72 -9.82 -3.01
C LEU A 170 -2.16 -9.39 -1.61
N LEU A 171 -3.25 -9.96 -1.11
CA LEU A 171 -3.85 -9.62 0.18
C LEU A 171 -3.69 -10.76 1.17
N GLY A 172 -3.20 -10.45 2.35
CA GLY A 172 -2.91 -11.46 3.37
C GLY A 172 -1.69 -12.31 3.03
N ARG A 173 -1.41 -13.28 3.89
CA ARG A 173 -0.27 -14.18 3.71
C ARG A 173 -0.49 -15.08 2.51
N GLN A 174 0.50 -15.13 1.65
CA GLN A 174 0.57 -16.04 0.52
C GLN A 174 1.39 -17.30 0.91
N ASP A 175 1.21 -18.41 0.22
CA ASP A 175 2.18 -19.48 0.31
C ASP A 175 3.48 -19.12 -0.44
N ASP A 176 4.56 -19.85 -0.14
CA ASP A 176 5.90 -19.51 -0.67
C ASP A 176 5.94 -19.62 -2.20
N ALA A 177 5.28 -20.62 -2.75
CA ALA A 177 5.24 -20.84 -4.19
C ALA A 177 4.43 -19.77 -4.92
N GLN A 178 3.30 -19.35 -4.35
CA GLN A 178 2.47 -18.27 -4.91
C GLN A 178 3.23 -16.94 -4.94
N LEU A 179 3.88 -16.57 -3.83
CA LEU A 179 4.65 -15.34 -3.76
C LEU A 179 5.82 -15.35 -4.74
N GLU A 180 6.60 -16.45 -4.77
CA GLU A 180 7.74 -16.58 -5.67
C GLU A 180 7.31 -16.57 -7.15
N ASN A 181 6.21 -17.23 -7.50
CA ASN A 181 5.69 -17.23 -8.86
C ASN A 181 5.23 -15.82 -9.27
N ALA A 182 4.52 -15.10 -8.40
CA ALA A 182 4.12 -13.73 -8.66
C ALA A 182 5.32 -12.79 -8.91
N VAL A 183 6.41 -12.95 -8.14
CA VAL A 183 7.65 -12.20 -8.36
C VAL A 183 8.33 -12.61 -9.66
N ARG A 184 8.34 -13.89 -9.99
CA ARG A 184 8.94 -14.42 -11.25
C ARG A 184 8.23 -13.87 -12.49
N GLU A 185 6.92 -13.72 -12.43
CA GLU A 185 6.11 -13.14 -13.54
C GLU A 185 6.40 -11.66 -13.80
N LEU A 186 7.11 -10.97 -12.90
CA LEU A 186 7.54 -9.59 -13.11
C LEU A 186 8.77 -9.47 -14.01
N GLN A 187 9.56 -10.54 -14.15
CA GLN A 187 10.76 -10.57 -14.98
C GLN A 187 10.39 -10.87 -16.44
#